data_ec3f7b3b417d755b3aea55cffd53631f
#
_entry.id   ec3f7b3b417d755b3aea55cffd53631f
#
_cell.length_a   1.000
_cell.length_b   1.000
_cell.length_c   1.000
_cell.angle_alpha   90.00
_cell.angle_beta   90.00
_cell.angle_gamma   90.00
#
_symmetry.space_group_name_H-M   'P 1'
#
loop_
_entity.id
_entity.type
_entity.pdbx_description
1 polymer ?
#
loop_
_entity_poly.entity_id
_entity_poly.type
_entity_poly.pdbx_seq_one_letter_code
_entity_poly.pdbx_strand_id
1 'polypeptide(L)'
;MKIVILDAYTTNPGDLSWERFKEFGDLVVYDRGIKNDLQESIDRIADADVVITNKVPIKEELLAACPNIKYIGTLSTGYNIIDLEACKSRGIPVCNVPSYSTKAVAQFTMALLLEVCHHVGEHSDIVHSGGWERSVDFCFWNYPLIELSSKTIGIIGFGKIGQEVAKLANAFDMKVLAYSRTEYEEGKKLAEYVGLDTLLAKSDIISLHCPLFPETRGIINSEKIAKMKDGAILLNTSRGPLIVEEDVANALNSEKLYYYATDVASREPIRSDNPLLKAKNCIITPHIAWAAKETRARLVGIVYDNLKAYIEGKVQNNVVK
;
A
#
# COMPACT_ATOMS: atom_id res chain seq x y z
N MET A 1 -2.25 2.72 33.32
CA MET A 1 -2.04 1.63 32.33
C MET A 1 -0.60 1.63 31.87
N LYS A 2 -0.11 0.45 31.50
CA LYS A 2 1.16 0.33 30.79
C LYS A 2 0.93 0.13 29.31
N ILE A 3 1.52 0.98 28.47
CA ILE A 3 1.35 1.00 27.03
C ILE A 3 2.71 0.70 26.39
N VAL A 4 2.77 -0.27 25.50
CA VAL A 4 3.97 -0.58 24.73
C VAL A 4 3.70 -0.43 23.23
N ILE A 5 4.60 0.27 22.52
CA ILE A 5 4.66 0.30 21.05
C ILE A 5 5.87 -0.52 20.64
N LEU A 6 5.66 -1.61 19.89
CA LEU A 6 6.69 -2.61 19.63
C LEU A 6 7.63 -2.28 18.46
N ASP A 7 7.17 -1.47 17.47
CA ASP A 7 7.89 -1.22 16.23
C ASP A 7 7.48 0.12 15.60
N ALA A 8 7.80 1.22 16.26
CA ALA A 8 7.34 2.56 15.96
C ALA A 8 8.01 3.19 14.72
N TYR A 9 9.25 2.82 14.39
CA TYR A 9 10.14 3.56 13.48
C TYR A 9 9.54 3.83 12.11
N THR A 10 8.92 2.83 11.48
CA THR A 10 8.35 3.03 10.13
C THR A 10 7.18 4.02 10.12
N THR A 11 6.47 4.15 11.25
CA THR A 11 5.38 5.11 11.42
C THR A 11 5.90 6.48 11.87
N ASN A 12 6.91 6.49 12.72
CA ASN A 12 7.51 7.73 13.27
C ASN A 12 9.04 7.59 13.33
N PRO A 13 9.76 7.96 12.27
CA PRO A 13 11.22 7.94 12.25
C PRO A 13 11.85 9.12 13.04
N GLY A 14 11.09 9.81 13.88
CA GLY A 14 11.53 10.94 14.71
C GLY A 14 10.90 12.27 14.33
N ASP A 15 9.97 12.31 13.37
CA ASP A 15 9.32 13.53 12.89
C ASP A 15 7.86 13.69 13.36
N LEU A 16 7.37 12.78 14.20
CA LEU A 16 6.09 12.81 14.90
C LEU A 16 6.31 12.60 16.40
N SER A 17 5.24 12.71 17.20
CA SER A 17 5.32 12.54 18.65
C SER A 17 4.34 11.49 19.15
N TRP A 18 4.80 10.67 20.10
CA TRP A 18 3.99 9.73 20.87
C TRP A 18 3.57 10.28 22.25
N GLU A 19 3.99 11.51 22.62
CA GLU A 19 3.80 12.09 23.95
C GLU A 19 2.34 12.12 24.42
N ARG A 20 1.39 12.30 23.50
CA ARG A 20 -0.04 12.30 23.83
C ARG A 20 -0.52 11.00 24.47
N PHE A 21 0.13 9.87 24.17
CA PHE A 21 -0.26 8.58 24.76
C PHE A 21 0.07 8.48 26.26
N LYS A 22 0.98 9.33 26.78
CA LYS A 22 1.33 9.38 28.20
C LYS A 22 0.16 9.84 29.10
N GLU A 23 -0.87 10.49 28.54
CA GLU A 23 -2.05 10.83 29.32
C GLU A 23 -2.84 9.60 29.79
N PHE A 24 -2.66 8.44 29.11
CA PHE A 24 -3.31 7.19 29.45
C PHE A 24 -2.49 6.29 30.39
N GLY A 25 -1.23 6.64 30.66
CA GLY A 25 -0.34 5.92 31.57
C GLY A 25 1.11 5.87 31.12
N ASP A 26 1.84 4.88 31.63
CA ASP A 26 3.26 4.69 31.33
C ASP A 26 3.44 4.20 29.90
N LEU A 27 4.20 4.93 29.09
CA LEU A 27 4.45 4.65 27.70
C LEU A 27 5.89 4.20 27.47
N VAL A 28 6.05 3.01 26.87
CA VAL A 28 7.33 2.50 26.37
C VAL A 28 7.25 2.38 24.85
N VAL A 29 8.23 2.92 24.14
CA VAL A 29 8.27 2.91 22.66
C VAL A 29 9.56 2.24 22.21
N TYR A 30 9.43 1.18 21.44
CA TYR A 30 10.54 0.54 20.73
C TYR A 30 10.52 0.92 19.25
N ASP A 31 11.66 1.31 18.72
CA ASP A 31 11.78 1.71 17.33
C ASP A 31 11.53 0.56 16.35
N ARG A 32 12.16 -0.58 16.61
CA ARG A 32 12.08 -1.75 15.73
C ARG A 32 11.80 -3.01 16.54
N GLY A 33 10.77 -3.75 16.11
CA GLY A 33 10.55 -5.10 16.58
C GLY A 33 11.47 -6.09 15.87
N ILE A 34 11.93 -7.11 16.52
CA ILE A 34 12.60 -8.24 15.88
C ILE A 34 11.54 -9.19 15.35
N LYS A 35 11.44 -9.30 14.04
CA LYS A 35 10.51 -10.23 13.40
C LYS A 35 10.88 -11.66 13.80
N ASN A 36 9.88 -12.43 14.26
CA ASN A 36 9.99 -13.83 14.62
C ASN A 36 10.85 -14.13 15.86
N ASP A 37 11.14 -13.16 16.71
CA ASP A 37 11.68 -13.39 18.03
C ASP A 37 10.54 -13.27 19.06
N LEU A 38 9.98 -14.41 19.43
CA LEU A 38 8.88 -14.49 20.39
C LEU A 38 9.32 -14.04 21.77
N GLN A 39 10.52 -14.48 22.22
CA GLN A 39 11.01 -14.16 23.57
C GLN A 39 11.26 -12.66 23.72
N GLU A 40 11.90 -12.01 22.75
CA GLU A 40 12.09 -10.57 22.79
C GLU A 40 10.76 -9.82 22.80
N SER A 41 9.76 -10.28 22.03
CA SER A 41 8.43 -9.68 22.05
C SER A 41 7.76 -9.80 23.42
N ILE A 42 7.88 -10.94 24.07
CA ILE A 42 7.39 -11.17 25.43
C ILE A 42 8.11 -10.25 26.44
N ASP A 43 9.44 -10.17 26.37
CA ASP A 43 10.25 -9.35 27.28
C ASP A 43 9.90 -7.85 27.13
N ARG A 44 9.63 -7.38 25.92
CA ARG A 44 9.21 -5.99 25.64
C ARG A 44 7.79 -5.69 26.12
N ILE A 45 6.88 -6.63 25.98
CA ILE A 45 5.49 -6.48 26.43
C ILE A 45 5.45 -6.54 27.96
N ALA A 46 6.20 -7.48 28.55
CA ALA A 46 6.28 -7.66 30.00
C ALA A 46 4.87 -7.72 30.66
N ASP A 47 4.53 -6.73 31.46
CA ASP A 47 3.24 -6.61 32.16
C ASP A 47 2.31 -5.54 31.55
N ALA A 48 2.51 -5.16 30.27
CA ALA A 48 1.71 -4.13 29.61
C ALA A 48 0.24 -4.51 29.46
N ASP A 49 -0.63 -3.51 29.66
CA ASP A 49 -2.08 -3.62 29.42
C ASP A 49 -2.44 -3.40 27.96
N VAL A 50 -1.66 -2.57 27.26
CA VAL A 50 -1.92 -2.10 25.90
C VAL A 50 -0.71 -2.37 25.00
N VAL A 51 -0.94 -3.08 23.90
CA VAL A 51 0.09 -3.37 22.90
C VAL A 51 -0.28 -2.69 21.59
N ILE A 52 0.66 -1.91 21.03
CA ILE A 52 0.52 -1.27 19.72
C ILE A 52 1.63 -1.80 18.82
N THR A 53 1.29 -2.27 17.62
CA THR A 53 2.26 -2.88 16.70
C THR A 53 1.95 -2.56 15.24
N ASN A 54 2.98 -2.53 14.39
CA ASN A 54 2.85 -2.45 12.94
C ASN A 54 3.09 -3.82 12.27
N LYS A 55 4.20 -4.49 12.60
CA LYS A 55 4.64 -5.72 11.91
C LYS A 55 5.08 -6.84 12.86
N VAL A 56 5.14 -6.60 14.17
CA VAL A 56 5.43 -7.67 15.14
C VAL A 56 4.19 -8.56 15.25
N PRO A 57 4.31 -9.88 14.99
CA PRO A 57 3.17 -10.79 15.04
C PRO A 57 2.66 -10.98 16.48
N ILE A 58 1.35 -10.92 16.65
CA ILE A 58 0.68 -11.27 17.91
C ILE A 58 -0.09 -12.56 17.70
N LYS A 59 0.48 -13.68 18.13
CA LYS A 59 -0.06 -15.02 17.98
C LYS A 59 -0.42 -15.64 19.31
N GLU A 60 -1.04 -16.82 19.30
CA GLU A 60 -1.51 -17.53 20.49
C GLU A 60 -0.41 -17.66 21.54
N GLU A 61 0.81 -18.05 21.15
CA GLU A 61 1.92 -18.29 22.09
C GLU A 61 2.31 -17.01 22.84
N LEU A 62 2.32 -15.86 22.14
CA LEU A 62 2.60 -14.56 22.73
C LEU A 62 1.49 -14.14 23.70
N LEU A 63 0.23 -14.30 23.29
CA LEU A 63 -0.93 -13.96 24.13
C LEU A 63 -1.00 -14.83 25.40
N ALA A 64 -0.61 -16.11 25.30
CA ALA A 64 -0.53 -17.00 26.46
C ALA A 64 0.57 -16.57 27.44
N ALA A 65 1.71 -16.09 26.92
CA ALA A 65 2.84 -15.61 27.73
C ALA A 65 2.61 -14.23 28.34
N CYS A 66 1.73 -13.40 27.75
CA CYS A 66 1.46 -12.02 28.18
C CYS A 66 -0.03 -11.85 28.57
N PRO A 67 -0.50 -12.47 29.68
CA PRO A 67 -1.93 -12.50 30.03
C PRO A 67 -2.51 -11.15 30.47
N ASN A 68 -1.67 -10.14 30.69
CA ASN A 68 -2.10 -8.81 31.11
C ASN A 68 -2.62 -7.95 29.94
N ILE A 69 -2.43 -8.38 28.68
CA ILE A 69 -2.88 -7.63 27.51
C ILE A 69 -4.41 -7.53 27.50
N LYS A 70 -4.91 -6.31 27.48
CA LYS A 70 -6.35 -5.97 27.47
C LYS A 70 -6.79 -5.30 26.16
N TYR A 71 -5.84 -4.79 25.37
CA TYR A 71 -6.10 -4.05 24.15
C TYR A 71 -4.92 -4.21 23.17
N ILE A 72 -5.23 -4.37 21.90
CA ILE A 72 -4.24 -4.38 20.82
C ILE A 72 -4.62 -3.33 19.77
N GLY A 73 -3.70 -2.42 19.46
CA GLY A 73 -3.77 -1.47 18.38
C GLY A 73 -2.82 -1.83 17.25
N THR A 74 -3.25 -1.68 15.98
CA THR A 74 -2.32 -1.81 14.84
C THR A 74 -1.98 -0.45 14.27
N LEU A 75 -0.72 -0.25 13.85
CA LEU A 75 -0.27 0.94 13.11
C LEU A 75 -0.50 0.74 11.59
N SER A 76 -1.64 0.14 11.23
CA SER A 76 -1.95 -0.20 9.84
C SER A 76 -3.45 -0.48 9.63
N THR A 77 -3.88 -0.49 8.37
CA THR A 77 -5.21 -1.01 8.01
C THR A 77 -5.24 -2.55 8.04
N GLY A 78 -4.15 -3.20 7.57
CA GLY A 78 -4.02 -4.66 7.57
C GLY A 78 -3.71 -5.19 8.98
N TYR A 79 -4.32 -6.30 9.35
CA TYR A 79 -4.19 -6.94 10.67
C TYR A 79 -3.91 -8.45 10.61
N ASN A 80 -3.46 -8.94 9.47
CA ASN A 80 -3.16 -10.37 9.24
C ASN A 80 -2.01 -10.92 10.10
N ILE A 81 -1.27 -10.05 10.78
CA ILE A 81 -0.24 -10.41 11.77
C ILE A 81 -0.83 -10.82 13.13
N ILE A 82 -2.10 -10.47 13.39
CA ILE A 82 -2.79 -10.73 14.67
C ILE A 82 -3.61 -12.03 14.54
N ASP A 83 -3.58 -12.86 15.58
CA ASP A 83 -4.48 -14.00 15.75
C ASP A 83 -5.80 -13.51 16.36
N LEU A 84 -6.79 -13.28 15.50
CA LEU A 84 -8.08 -12.73 15.94
C LEU A 84 -8.89 -13.71 16.77
N GLU A 85 -8.80 -15.02 16.49
CA GLU A 85 -9.55 -16.04 17.26
C GLU A 85 -8.97 -16.15 18.68
N ALA A 86 -7.64 -16.12 18.81
CA ALA A 86 -6.98 -16.09 20.10
C ALA A 86 -7.31 -14.82 20.90
N CYS A 87 -7.43 -13.66 20.23
CA CYS A 87 -7.87 -12.42 20.89
C CYS A 87 -9.32 -12.50 21.32
N LYS A 88 -10.21 -13.03 20.46
CA LYS A 88 -11.62 -13.21 20.74
C LYS A 88 -11.88 -14.09 21.96
N SER A 89 -11.20 -15.23 22.05
CA SER A 89 -11.33 -16.15 23.19
C SER A 89 -10.94 -15.53 24.53
N ARG A 90 -10.10 -14.48 24.51
CA ARG A 90 -9.63 -13.73 25.69
C ARG A 90 -10.39 -12.42 25.91
N GLY A 91 -11.36 -12.08 25.05
CA GLY A 91 -12.09 -10.81 25.12
C GLY A 91 -11.23 -9.59 24.84
N ILE A 92 -10.11 -9.73 24.11
CA ILE A 92 -9.18 -8.64 23.77
C ILE A 92 -9.63 -8.00 22.47
N PRO A 93 -10.05 -6.71 22.45
CA PRO A 93 -10.34 -5.99 21.23
C PRO A 93 -9.04 -5.70 20.45
N VAL A 94 -9.14 -5.80 19.13
CA VAL A 94 -8.07 -5.45 18.18
C VAL A 94 -8.56 -4.31 17.31
N CYS A 95 -7.95 -3.13 17.44
CA CYS A 95 -8.35 -1.95 16.70
C CYS A 95 -7.34 -1.61 15.60
N ASN A 96 -7.81 -1.52 14.36
CA ASN A 96 -6.99 -1.15 13.21
C ASN A 96 -7.20 0.33 12.83
N VAL A 97 -6.49 0.78 11.78
CA VAL A 97 -6.60 2.15 11.25
C VAL A 97 -7.13 2.10 9.82
N PRO A 98 -8.46 2.18 9.64
CA PRO A 98 -9.05 2.15 8.30
C PRO A 98 -8.90 3.49 7.58
N SER A 99 -8.69 3.45 6.25
CA SER A 99 -8.83 4.59 5.33
C SER A 99 -7.90 5.79 5.55
N TYR A 100 -6.90 5.71 6.41
CA TYR A 100 -5.99 6.83 6.74
C TYR A 100 -5.15 7.29 5.54
N SER A 101 -4.81 6.38 4.63
CA SER A 101 -3.88 6.60 3.52
C SER A 101 -4.55 6.73 2.15
N THR A 102 -5.88 6.78 2.06
CA THR A 102 -6.61 6.74 0.79
C THR A 102 -6.10 7.77 -0.22
N LYS A 103 -6.00 9.04 0.18
CA LYS A 103 -5.52 10.12 -0.70
C LYS A 103 -4.04 10.01 -1.01
N ALA A 104 -3.22 9.61 -0.03
CA ALA A 104 -1.77 9.45 -0.23
C ALA A 104 -1.46 8.34 -1.24
N VAL A 105 -2.13 7.18 -1.12
CA VAL A 105 -1.95 6.07 -2.07
C VAL A 105 -2.42 6.46 -3.47
N ALA A 106 -3.54 7.17 -3.59
CA ALA A 106 -4.00 7.66 -4.89
C ALA A 106 -3.00 8.66 -5.51
N GLN A 107 -2.50 9.62 -4.73
CA GLN A 107 -1.45 10.56 -5.15
C GLN A 107 -0.19 9.82 -5.60
N PHE A 108 0.26 8.82 -4.84
CA PHE A 108 1.47 8.06 -5.15
C PHE A 108 1.30 7.19 -6.41
N THR A 109 0.09 6.64 -6.63
CA THR A 109 -0.24 5.93 -7.88
C THR A 109 -0.10 6.86 -9.08
N MET A 110 -0.59 8.10 -8.98
CA MET A 110 -0.44 9.09 -10.06
C MET A 110 1.02 9.55 -10.21
N ALA A 111 1.79 9.66 -9.12
CA ALA A 111 3.22 9.97 -9.19
C ALA A 111 4.00 8.90 -9.96
N LEU A 112 3.73 7.61 -9.70
CA LEU A 112 4.31 6.51 -10.48
C LEU A 112 3.90 6.56 -11.95
N LEU A 113 2.62 6.83 -12.23
CA LEU A 113 2.14 6.95 -13.61
C LEU A 113 2.82 8.12 -14.35
N LEU A 114 2.93 9.28 -13.72
CA LEU A 114 3.58 10.45 -14.32
C LEU A 114 5.07 10.25 -14.52
N GLU A 115 5.75 9.53 -13.60
CA GLU A 115 7.15 9.16 -13.79
C GLU A 115 7.34 8.23 -14.99
N VAL A 116 6.47 7.23 -15.16
CA VAL A 116 6.47 6.35 -16.35
C VAL A 116 6.20 7.14 -17.63
N CYS A 117 5.35 8.17 -17.57
CA CYS A 117 4.99 8.98 -18.76
C CYS A 117 6.09 9.97 -19.17
N HIS A 118 6.87 10.47 -18.22
CA HIS A 118 7.74 11.62 -18.46
C HIS A 118 9.21 11.42 -18.08
N HIS A 119 9.55 10.41 -17.28
CA HIS A 119 10.93 10.14 -16.83
C HIS A 119 11.63 11.40 -16.31
N VAL A 120 10.92 12.17 -15.46
CA VAL A 120 11.38 13.51 -15.02
C VAL A 120 12.71 13.43 -14.28
N GLY A 121 12.86 12.43 -13.39
CA GLY A 121 14.10 12.22 -12.64
C GLY A 121 15.29 11.96 -13.57
N GLU A 122 15.14 11.02 -14.49
CA GLU A 122 16.21 10.63 -15.43
C GLU A 122 16.63 11.78 -16.36
N HIS A 123 15.63 12.55 -16.90
CA HIS A 123 15.96 13.72 -17.72
C HIS A 123 16.69 14.79 -16.91
N SER A 124 16.30 15.01 -15.66
CA SER A 124 17.00 15.94 -14.75
C SER A 124 18.44 15.51 -14.49
N ASP A 125 18.69 14.21 -14.25
CA ASP A 125 20.04 13.68 -14.03
C ASP A 125 20.93 13.85 -15.27
N ILE A 126 20.37 13.66 -16.48
CA ILE A 126 21.07 13.91 -17.74
C ILE A 126 21.45 15.39 -17.88
N VAL A 127 20.55 16.30 -17.53
CA VAL A 127 20.85 17.75 -17.54
C VAL A 127 21.97 18.08 -16.57
N HIS A 128 21.91 17.58 -15.32
CA HIS A 128 22.96 17.82 -14.30
C HIS A 128 24.31 17.22 -14.68
N SER A 129 24.33 16.16 -15.49
CA SER A 129 25.56 15.58 -16.04
C SER A 129 26.08 16.30 -17.31
N GLY A 130 25.51 17.45 -17.67
CA GLY A 130 25.90 18.25 -18.83
C GLY A 130 25.36 17.74 -20.17
N GLY A 131 24.34 16.87 -20.14
CA GLY A 131 23.76 16.32 -21.37
C GLY A 131 23.07 17.39 -22.22
N TRP A 132 22.41 18.36 -21.59
CA TRP A 132 21.76 19.43 -22.34
C TRP A 132 22.73 20.45 -22.92
N GLU A 133 23.81 20.79 -22.18
CA GLU A 133 24.88 21.67 -22.68
C GLU A 133 25.50 21.15 -23.97
N ARG A 134 25.63 19.81 -24.09
CA ARG A 134 26.18 19.14 -25.27
C ARG A 134 25.16 18.82 -26.35
N SER A 135 23.86 19.15 -26.13
CA SER A 135 22.83 18.90 -27.12
C SER A 135 22.97 19.83 -28.33
N VAL A 136 22.74 19.29 -29.51
CA VAL A 136 22.71 20.08 -30.77
C VAL A 136 21.43 20.90 -30.83
N ASP A 137 20.32 20.36 -30.30
CA ASP A 137 19.01 21.01 -30.30
C ASP A 137 18.70 21.69 -28.99
N PHE A 138 17.75 22.63 -28.99
CA PHE A 138 17.30 23.35 -27.81
C PHE A 138 16.60 22.46 -26.78
N CYS A 139 16.18 21.26 -27.16
CA CYS A 139 15.58 20.23 -26.32
C CYS A 139 15.99 18.83 -26.76
N PHE A 140 15.80 17.85 -25.88
CA PHE A 140 15.94 16.43 -26.17
C PHE A 140 15.04 15.59 -25.28
N TRP A 141 14.74 14.38 -25.67
CA TRP A 141 14.13 13.34 -24.84
C TRP A 141 14.72 11.98 -25.22
N ASN A 142 14.96 11.15 -24.20
CA ASN A 142 15.56 9.84 -24.39
C ASN A 142 14.54 8.69 -24.33
N TYR A 143 13.31 9.01 -23.96
CA TYR A 143 12.20 8.07 -23.82
C TYR A 143 10.96 8.63 -24.54
N PRO A 144 10.08 7.76 -25.07
CA PRO A 144 8.79 8.20 -25.56
C PRO A 144 8.00 8.90 -24.44
N LEU A 145 7.63 10.15 -24.65
CA LEU A 145 6.80 10.89 -23.71
C LEU A 145 5.32 10.59 -23.99
N ILE A 146 4.54 10.42 -22.93
CA ILE A 146 3.14 10.00 -23.01
C ILE A 146 2.23 11.06 -22.41
N GLU A 147 1.27 11.53 -23.20
CA GLU A 147 0.17 12.38 -22.73
C GLU A 147 -0.99 11.52 -22.25
N LEU A 148 -1.56 11.83 -21.08
CA LEU A 148 -2.64 11.06 -20.46
C LEU A 148 -4.04 11.40 -21.00
N SER A 149 -4.23 12.61 -21.53
CA SER A 149 -5.51 13.05 -22.08
C SER A 149 -6.03 12.04 -23.12
N SER A 150 -7.31 11.72 -23.04
CA SER A 150 -8.01 10.73 -23.88
C SER A 150 -7.57 9.27 -23.76
N LYS A 151 -6.54 8.94 -22.95
CA LYS A 151 -6.19 7.55 -22.65
C LYS A 151 -7.20 6.91 -21.69
N THR A 152 -7.28 5.61 -21.73
CA THR A 152 -8.16 4.83 -20.88
C THR A 152 -7.37 4.21 -19.72
N ILE A 153 -7.79 4.49 -18.48
CA ILE A 153 -7.31 3.80 -17.30
C ILE A 153 -8.34 2.78 -16.82
N GLY A 154 -7.93 1.54 -16.65
CA GLY A 154 -8.72 0.46 -16.05
C GLY A 154 -8.34 0.26 -14.58
N ILE A 155 -9.29 0.39 -13.67
CA ILE A 155 -9.09 0.28 -12.23
C ILE A 155 -9.68 -1.04 -11.74
N ILE A 156 -8.81 -1.95 -11.27
CA ILE A 156 -9.21 -3.23 -10.69
C ILE A 156 -9.29 -3.08 -9.17
N GLY A 157 -10.53 -3.13 -8.63
CA GLY A 157 -10.82 -2.81 -7.25
C GLY A 157 -11.26 -1.35 -7.08
N PHE A 158 -12.58 -1.11 -7.11
CA PHE A 158 -13.14 0.24 -7.11
C PHE A 158 -13.70 0.66 -5.75
N GLY A 159 -12.92 0.39 -4.69
CA GLY A 159 -13.15 0.88 -3.33
C GLY A 159 -12.70 2.34 -3.16
N LYS A 160 -12.49 2.78 -1.90
CA LYS A 160 -12.13 4.18 -1.59
C LYS A 160 -10.88 4.67 -2.35
N ILE A 161 -9.83 3.84 -2.45
CA ILE A 161 -8.59 4.22 -3.15
C ILE A 161 -8.81 4.27 -4.65
N GLY A 162 -9.44 3.25 -5.24
CA GLY A 162 -9.73 3.22 -6.68
C GLY A 162 -10.59 4.40 -7.13
N GLN A 163 -11.60 4.78 -6.33
CA GLN A 163 -12.43 5.96 -6.61
C GLN A 163 -11.64 7.28 -6.50
N GLU A 164 -10.68 7.37 -5.57
CA GLU A 164 -9.83 8.56 -5.47
C GLU A 164 -8.85 8.65 -6.64
N VAL A 165 -8.30 7.51 -7.11
CA VAL A 165 -7.48 7.46 -8.35
C VAL A 165 -8.34 7.85 -9.55
N ALA A 166 -9.59 7.39 -9.65
CA ALA A 166 -10.51 7.78 -10.72
C ALA A 166 -10.75 9.28 -10.78
N LYS A 167 -10.91 9.95 -9.64
CA LYS A 167 -11.04 11.43 -9.59
C LYS A 167 -9.83 12.13 -10.16
N LEU A 168 -8.62 11.66 -9.81
CA LEU A 168 -7.38 12.21 -10.33
C LEU A 168 -7.23 11.93 -11.82
N ALA A 169 -7.55 10.72 -12.27
CA ALA A 169 -7.52 10.36 -13.70
C ALA A 169 -8.49 11.21 -14.53
N ASN A 170 -9.71 11.45 -14.03
CA ASN A 170 -10.67 12.35 -14.67
C ASN A 170 -10.14 13.78 -14.78
N ALA A 171 -9.36 14.27 -13.80
CA ALA A 171 -8.72 15.60 -13.86
C ALA A 171 -7.61 15.68 -14.92
N PHE A 172 -7.10 14.54 -15.40
CA PHE A 172 -6.20 14.43 -16.55
C PHE A 172 -6.94 14.11 -17.85
N ASP A 173 -8.27 14.28 -17.90
CA ASP A 173 -9.13 13.99 -19.06
C ASP A 173 -9.01 12.55 -19.57
N MET A 174 -8.73 11.60 -18.69
CA MET A 174 -8.69 10.18 -18.99
C MET A 174 -10.10 9.57 -18.98
N LYS A 175 -10.31 8.51 -19.78
CA LYS A 175 -11.48 7.63 -19.64
C LYS A 175 -11.22 6.63 -18.53
N VAL A 176 -12.18 6.47 -17.62
CA VAL A 176 -12.03 5.55 -16.48
C VAL A 176 -12.97 4.36 -16.63
N LEU A 177 -12.39 3.15 -16.67
CA LEU A 177 -13.11 1.89 -16.57
C LEU A 177 -12.87 1.28 -15.19
N ALA A 178 -13.89 0.68 -14.60
CA ALA A 178 -13.81 0.06 -13.28
C ALA A 178 -14.25 -1.40 -13.31
N TYR A 179 -13.51 -2.25 -12.60
CA TYR A 179 -13.90 -3.62 -12.28
C TYR A 179 -13.92 -3.80 -10.76
N SER A 180 -15.06 -4.18 -10.21
CA SER A 180 -15.23 -4.44 -8.79
C SER A 180 -16.35 -5.44 -8.55
N ARG A 181 -16.26 -6.22 -7.45
CA ARG A 181 -17.35 -7.12 -7.02
C ARG A 181 -18.62 -6.37 -6.62
N THR A 182 -18.46 -5.16 -6.13
CA THR A 182 -19.57 -4.28 -5.73
C THR A 182 -19.52 -3.00 -6.54
N GLU A 183 -20.61 -2.65 -7.16
CA GLU A 183 -20.81 -1.36 -7.82
C GLU A 183 -21.40 -0.37 -6.82
N TYR A 184 -20.77 0.79 -6.73
CA TYR A 184 -21.25 1.89 -5.86
C TYR A 184 -21.85 2.99 -6.72
N GLU A 185 -22.99 3.53 -6.33
CA GLU A 185 -23.64 4.61 -7.09
C GLU A 185 -22.73 5.84 -7.24
N GLU A 186 -22.00 6.20 -6.19
CA GLU A 186 -21.01 7.28 -6.27
C GLU A 186 -19.86 6.94 -7.25
N GLY A 187 -19.52 5.66 -7.37
CA GLY A 187 -18.53 5.17 -8.31
C GLY A 187 -18.95 5.32 -9.77
N LYS A 188 -20.24 5.15 -10.08
CA LYS A 188 -20.79 5.31 -11.44
C LYS A 188 -20.63 6.73 -12.00
N LYS A 189 -20.49 7.72 -11.12
CA LYS A 189 -20.21 9.12 -11.51
C LYS A 189 -18.74 9.34 -11.91
N LEU A 190 -17.85 8.40 -11.56
CA LEU A 190 -16.42 8.52 -11.75
C LEU A 190 -15.87 7.60 -12.84
N ALA A 191 -16.56 6.49 -13.11
CA ALA A 191 -16.09 5.44 -14.02
C ALA A 191 -17.25 4.65 -14.63
N GLU A 192 -17.00 4.06 -15.78
CA GLU A 192 -17.84 3.02 -16.38
C GLU A 192 -17.46 1.66 -15.78
N TYR A 193 -18.43 0.96 -15.15
CA TYR A 193 -18.21 -0.40 -14.68
C TYR A 193 -18.29 -1.39 -15.84
N VAL A 194 -17.28 -2.24 -15.94
CA VAL A 194 -17.16 -3.25 -17.01
C VAL A 194 -16.65 -4.59 -16.46
N GLY A 195 -16.81 -5.66 -17.23
CA GLY A 195 -16.19 -6.96 -16.93
C GLY A 195 -14.65 -6.88 -17.04
N LEU A 196 -13.94 -7.75 -16.30
CA LEU A 196 -12.48 -7.74 -16.23
C LEU A 196 -11.83 -7.84 -17.62
N ASP A 197 -12.27 -8.77 -18.47
CA ASP A 197 -11.68 -8.95 -19.81
C ASP A 197 -11.88 -7.72 -20.70
N THR A 198 -13.04 -7.05 -20.59
CA THR A 198 -13.29 -5.79 -21.27
C THR A 198 -12.37 -4.67 -20.79
N LEU A 199 -12.17 -4.58 -19.47
CA LEU A 199 -11.25 -3.60 -18.87
C LEU A 199 -9.83 -3.84 -19.40
N LEU A 200 -9.32 -5.08 -19.35
CA LEU A 200 -7.98 -5.41 -19.82
C LEU A 200 -7.78 -5.05 -21.30
N ALA A 201 -8.75 -5.40 -22.15
CA ALA A 201 -8.66 -5.18 -23.60
C ALA A 201 -8.75 -3.69 -24.00
N LYS A 202 -9.44 -2.85 -23.22
CA LYS A 202 -9.69 -1.45 -23.59
C LYS A 202 -8.75 -0.44 -22.93
N SER A 203 -8.03 -0.84 -21.86
CA SER A 203 -7.20 0.07 -21.09
C SER A 203 -5.79 0.24 -21.64
N ASP A 204 -5.31 1.48 -21.67
CA ASP A 204 -3.91 1.83 -21.93
C ASP A 204 -3.08 1.72 -20.64
N ILE A 205 -3.72 2.02 -19.51
CA ILE A 205 -3.15 1.92 -18.17
C ILE A 205 -4.06 1.03 -17.32
N ILE A 206 -3.49 0.11 -16.54
CA ILE A 206 -4.22 -0.74 -15.60
C ILE A 206 -3.67 -0.51 -14.20
N SER A 207 -4.54 -0.20 -13.23
CA SER A 207 -4.15 0.10 -11.85
C SER A 207 -4.87 -0.82 -10.86
N LEU A 208 -4.09 -1.45 -9.97
CA LEU A 208 -4.58 -2.44 -9.01
C LEU A 208 -4.85 -1.80 -7.65
N HIS A 209 -6.10 -1.89 -7.19
CA HIS A 209 -6.58 -1.37 -5.89
C HIS A 209 -7.49 -2.36 -5.17
N CYS A 210 -7.51 -3.62 -5.61
CA CYS A 210 -8.26 -4.67 -4.91
C CYS A 210 -7.44 -5.24 -3.73
N PRO A 211 -8.12 -5.73 -2.67
CA PRO A 211 -7.46 -6.47 -1.61
C PRO A 211 -6.96 -7.84 -2.10
N LEU A 212 -6.00 -8.39 -1.36
CA LEU A 212 -5.51 -9.74 -1.61
C LEU A 212 -6.41 -10.75 -0.90
N PHE A 213 -7.10 -11.54 -1.70
CA PHE A 213 -7.88 -12.71 -1.30
C PHE A 213 -7.44 -13.93 -2.13
N PRO A 214 -7.87 -15.14 -1.80
CA PRO A 214 -7.59 -16.31 -2.65
C PRO A 214 -7.97 -16.08 -4.12
N GLU A 215 -9.10 -15.43 -4.39
CA GLU A 215 -9.64 -15.18 -5.73
C GLU A 215 -8.92 -14.06 -6.49
N THR A 216 -8.23 -13.19 -5.78
CA THR A 216 -7.47 -12.06 -6.39
C THR A 216 -5.97 -12.35 -6.46
N ARG A 217 -5.49 -13.40 -5.82
CA ARG A 217 -4.09 -13.83 -5.94
C ARG A 217 -3.76 -14.20 -7.37
N GLY A 218 -2.73 -13.55 -7.94
CA GLY A 218 -2.35 -13.76 -9.33
C GLY A 218 -3.44 -13.37 -10.33
N ILE A 219 -4.32 -12.41 -9.97
CA ILE A 219 -5.36 -11.90 -10.89
C ILE A 219 -4.75 -11.36 -12.18
N ILE A 220 -3.50 -10.89 -12.13
CA ILE A 220 -2.69 -10.55 -13.29
C ILE A 220 -1.62 -11.64 -13.47
N ASN A 221 -1.83 -12.45 -14.46
CA ASN A 221 -0.96 -13.53 -14.90
C ASN A 221 -0.79 -13.49 -16.43
N SER A 222 -0.04 -14.41 -17.01
CA SER A 222 0.25 -14.45 -18.45
C SER A 222 -1.03 -14.47 -19.31
N GLU A 223 -2.08 -15.23 -18.91
CA GLU A 223 -3.37 -15.26 -19.63
C GLU A 223 -4.03 -13.88 -19.66
N LYS A 224 -4.04 -13.17 -18.51
CA LYS A 224 -4.66 -11.85 -18.40
C LYS A 224 -3.81 -10.78 -19.10
N ILE A 225 -2.49 -10.87 -19.02
CA ILE A 225 -1.57 -9.99 -19.75
C ILE A 225 -1.76 -10.15 -21.25
N ALA A 226 -1.98 -11.35 -21.77
CA ALA A 226 -2.24 -11.58 -23.19
C ALA A 226 -3.49 -10.83 -23.71
N LYS A 227 -4.48 -10.58 -22.83
CA LYS A 227 -5.71 -9.84 -23.16
C LYS A 227 -5.53 -8.31 -23.09
N MET A 228 -4.43 -7.81 -22.52
CA MET A 228 -4.15 -6.37 -22.47
C MET A 228 -3.72 -5.85 -23.84
N LYS A 229 -3.81 -4.54 -24.02
CA LYS A 229 -3.21 -3.89 -25.18
C LYS A 229 -1.70 -4.12 -25.22
N ASP A 230 -1.13 -4.21 -26.41
CA ASP A 230 0.32 -4.15 -26.56
C ASP A 230 0.82 -2.77 -26.10
N GLY A 231 1.88 -2.77 -25.32
CA GLY A 231 2.40 -1.55 -24.72
C GLY A 231 1.56 -0.98 -23.56
N ALA A 232 0.70 -1.75 -22.94
CA ALA A 232 -0.04 -1.30 -21.75
C ALA A 232 0.90 -1.03 -20.57
N ILE A 233 0.50 -0.07 -19.72
CA ILE A 233 1.17 0.24 -18.44
C ILE A 233 0.41 -0.46 -17.31
N LEU A 234 1.13 -1.12 -16.41
CA LEU A 234 0.57 -1.75 -15.22
C LEU A 234 1.07 -1.06 -13.95
N LEU A 235 0.14 -0.70 -13.04
CA LEU A 235 0.44 -0.06 -11.76
C LEU A 235 -0.05 -0.93 -10.60
N ASN A 236 0.78 -1.09 -9.56
CA ASN A 236 0.39 -1.82 -8.36
C ASN A 236 0.84 -1.13 -7.07
N THR A 237 -0.05 -0.41 -6.44
CA THR A 237 0.13 0.20 -5.12
C THR A 237 -0.72 -0.51 -4.04
N SER A 238 -1.11 -1.76 -4.30
CA SER A 238 -2.00 -2.53 -3.43
C SER A 238 -1.27 -3.68 -2.71
N ARG A 239 -1.11 -4.83 -3.37
CA ARG A 239 -0.41 -6.00 -2.81
C ARG A 239 0.40 -6.71 -3.90
N GLY A 240 1.65 -7.08 -3.60
CA GLY A 240 2.53 -7.79 -4.54
C GLY A 240 1.91 -9.06 -5.13
N PRO A 241 1.33 -9.98 -4.32
CA PRO A 241 0.76 -11.23 -4.83
C PRO A 241 -0.50 -11.10 -5.68
N LEU A 242 -0.96 -9.90 -6.02
CA LEU A 242 -2.01 -9.71 -7.04
C LEU A 242 -1.50 -10.01 -8.45
N ILE A 243 -0.20 -10.00 -8.64
CA ILE A 243 0.44 -10.36 -9.91
C ILE A 243 1.24 -11.65 -9.76
N VAL A 244 1.51 -12.31 -10.89
CA VAL A 244 2.56 -13.32 -11.02
C VAL A 244 3.81 -12.59 -11.50
N GLU A 245 4.80 -12.41 -10.60
CA GLU A 245 5.97 -11.55 -10.86
C GLU A 245 6.79 -12.02 -12.08
N GLU A 246 6.92 -13.34 -12.27
CA GLU A 246 7.59 -13.92 -13.43
C GLU A 246 6.88 -13.59 -14.74
N ASP A 247 5.54 -13.69 -14.77
CA ASP A 247 4.74 -13.40 -15.96
C ASP A 247 4.84 -11.92 -16.35
N VAL A 248 4.84 -11.01 -15.35
CA VAL A 248 5.02 -9.57 -15.58
C VAL A 248 6.42 -9.27 -16.08
N ALA A 249 7.47 -9.85 -15.49
CA ALA A 249 8.85 -9.69 -15.95
C ALA A 249 9.03 -10.16 -17.41
N ASN A 250 8.47 -11.31 -17.76
CA ASN A 250 8.49 -11.85 -19.12
C ASN A 250 7.74 -10.94 -20.10
N ALA A 251 6.60 -10.37 -19.69
CA ALA A 251 5.83 -9.44 -20.50
C ALA A 251 6.55 -8.11 -20.76
N LEU A 252 7.30 -7.60 -19.78
CA LEU A 252 8.16 -6.43 -19.94
C LEU A 252 9.32 -6.71 -20.88
N ASN A 253 10.00 -7.85 -20.70
CA ASN A 253 11.15 -8.23 -21.52
C ASN A 253 10.78 -8.52 -22.99
N SER A 254 9.54 -8.98 -23.24
CA SER A 254 8.98 -9.19 -24.58
C SER A 254 8.24 -7.98 -25.15
N GLU A 255 8.22 -6.85 -24.43
CA GLU A 255 7.55 -5.58 -24.83
C GLU A 255 6.03 -5.71 -24.97
N LYS A 256 5.41 -6.78 -24.46
CA LYS A 256 3.96 -6.91 -24.35
C LYS A 256 3.39 -5.86 -23.38
N LEU A 257 4.08 -5.61 -22.26
CA LEU A 257 3.86 -4.46 -21.40
C LEU A 257 4.94 -3.41 -21.69
N TYR A 258 4.51 -2.15 -21.76
CA TYR A 258 5.46 -1.03 -21.88
C TYR A 258 6.18 -0.78 -20.57
N TYR A 259 5.44 -0.74 -19.46
CA TYR A 259 5.99 -0.43 -18.15
C TYR A 259 5.23 -1.12 -17.02
N TYR A 260 5.92 -1.47 -15.96
CA TYR A 260 5.34 -1.84 -14.68
C TYR A 260 5.89 -0.93 -13.59
N ALA A 261 4.99 -0.27 -12.83
CA ALA A 261 5.40 0.53 -11.68
C ALA A 261 4.66 0.04 -10.42
N THR A 262 5.40 -0.28 -9.38
CA THR A 262 4.87 -0.89 -8.17
C THR A 262 5.48 -0.31 -6.90
N ASP A 263 4.67 -0.28 -5.84
CA ASP A 263 5.12 0.04 -4.48
C ASP A 263 5.14 -1.20 -3.57
N VAL A 264 4.90 -2.37 -4.14
CA VAL A 264 4.75 -3.62 -3.36
C VAL A 264 5.41 -4.80 -4.08
N ALA A 265 5.85 -5.80 -3.31
CA ALA A 265 6.40 -7.05 -3.80
C ALA A 265 5.68 -8.26 -3.18
N SER A 266 5.81 -9.44 -3.80
CA SER A 266 5.21 -10.69 -3.29
C SER A 266 5.76 -11.06 -1.90
N ARG A 267 7.01 -10.71 -1.65
CA ARG A 267 7.67 -10.76 -0.34
C ARG A 267 8.35 -9.44 -0.03
N GLU A 268 8.10 -8.92 1.17
CA GLU A 268 8.66 -7.65 1.66
C GLU A 268 9.46 -7.87 2.96
N PRO A 269 10.73 -7.43 3.03
CA PRO A 269 11.51 -6.81 1.95
C PRO A 269 11.68 -7.71 0.73
N ILE A 270 11.82 -7.08 -0.45
CA ILE A 270 11.98 -7.78 -1.72
C ILE A 270 13.23 -8.67 -1.69
N ARG A 271 13.15 -9.85 -2.31
CA ARG A 271 14.29 -10.77 -2.40
C ARG A 271 15.20 -10.38 -3.56
N SER A 272 16.48 -10.67 -3.43
CA SER A 272 17.49 -10.41 -4.48
C SER A 272 17.30 -11.25 -5.76
N ASP A 273 16.57 -12.36 -5.66
CA ASP A 273 16.22 -13.24 -6.78
C ASP A 273 14.87 -12.90 -7.44
N ASN A 274 14.20 -11.80 -7.02
CA ASN A 274 12.94 -11.39 -7.62
C ASN A 274 13.14 -11.01 -9.10
N PRO A 275 12.38 -11.61 -10.05
CA PRO A 275 12.55 -11.40 -11.48
C PRO A 275 12.35 -9.95 -11.93
N LEU A 276 11.51 -9.19 -11.21
CA LEU A 276 11.24 -7.78 -11.52
C LEU A 276 12.47 -6.87 -11.37
N LEU A 277 13.44 -7.25 -10.52
CA LEU A 277 14.67 -6.46 -10.32
C LEU A 277 15.58 -6.43 -11.57
N LYS A 278 15.38 -7.35 -12.50
CA LYS A 278 16.14 -7.45 -13.75
C LYS A 278 15.29 -7.17 -14.99
N ALA A 279 14.00 -6.95 -14.80
CA ALA A 279 13.07 -6.66 -15.89
C ALA A 279 13.32 -5.25 -16.44
N LYS A 280 13.17 -5.09 -17.76
CA LYS A 280 13.17 -3.77 -18.40
C LYS A 280 11.96 -2.95 -17.93
N ASN A 281 12.07 -1.63 -17.92
CA ASN A 281 10.94 -0.73 -17.72
C ASN A 281 10.12 -1.07 -16.46
N CYS A 282 10.81 -1.27 -15.33
CA CYS A 282 10.20 -1.62 -14.05
C CYS A 282 10.63 -0.65 -12.95
N ILE A 283 9.68 0.10 -12.39
CA ILE A 283 9.90 0.93 -11.19
C ILE A 283 9.37 0.19 -9.98
N ILE A 284 10.20 0.07 -8.94
CA ILE A 284 9.83 -0.56 -7.67
C ILE A 284 10.18 0.40 -6.54
N THR A 285 9.20 0.76 -5.74
CA THR A 285 9.37 1.56 -4.52
C THR A 285 9.12 0.71 -3.27
N PRO A 286 9.75 1.02 -2.12
CA PRO A 286 9.78 0.12 -0.98
C PRO A 286 8.56 0.27 -0.05
N HIS A 287 7.34 0.14 -0.57
CA HIS A 287 6.05 0.20 0.15
C HIS A 287 5.84 1.51 0.92
N ILE A 288 5.98 2.63 0.22
CA ILE A 288 5.94 3.99 0.78
C ILE A 288 4.73 4.84 0.34
N ALA A 289 3.82 4.29 -0.45
CA ALA A 289 2.63 5.02 -0.92
C ALA A 289 1.77 5.62 0.22
N TRP A 290 1.88 5.06 1.43
CA TRP A 290 1.21 5.52 2.65
C TRP A 290 2.05 6.45 3.54
N ALA A 291 3.34 6.63 3.25
CA ALA A 291 4.34 7.10 4.21
C ALA A 291 4.46 8.63 4.32
N ALA A 292 3.65 9.40 3.60
CA ALA A 292 3.65 10.87 3.75
C ALA A 292 3.45 11.28 5.21
N LYS A 293 4.14 12.33 5.67
CA LYS A 293 4.14 12.79 7.06
C LYS A 293 2.71 13.04 7.58
N GLU A 294 1.89 13.71 6.78
CA GLU A 294 0.49 14.03 7.11
C GLU A 294 -0.36 12.76 7.26
N THR A 295 -0.07 11.76 6.44
CA THR A 295 -0.75 10.46 6.48
C THR A 295 -0.36 9.68 7.73
N ARG A 296 0.92 9.67 8.09
CA ARG A 296 1.43 9.05 9.31
C ARG A 296 0.92 9.77 10.56
N ALA A 297 0.85 11.10 10.54
CA ALA A 297 0.26 11.88 11.64
C ALA A 297 -1.24 11.54 11.82
N ARG A 298 -1.99 11.39 10.72
CA ARG A 298 -3.39 10.94 10.77
C ARG A 298 -3.51 9.53 11.32
N LEU A 299 -2.62 8.61 10.91
CA LEU A 299 -2.58 7.25 11.44
C LEU A 299 -2.40 7.28 12.96
N VAL A 300 -1.39 7.99 13.46
CA VAL A 300 -1.09 8.12 14.90
C VAL A 300 -2.29 8.73 15.64
N GLY A 301 -2.96 9.74 15.05
CA GLY A 301 -4.18 10.33 15.61
C GLY A 301 -5.30 9.31 15.76
N ILE A 302 -5.56 8.48 14.74
CA ILE A 302 -6.61 7.45 14.79
C ILE A 302 -6.27 6.37 15.82
N VAL A 303 -4.99 5.95 15.94
CA VAL A 303 -4.56 4.99 16.98
C VAL A 303 -4.80 5.54 18.37
N TYR A 304 -4.47 6.82 18.58
CA TYR A 304 -4.75 7.53 19.83
C TYR A 304 -6.26 7.57 20.13
N ASP A 305 -7.08 7.96 19.14
CA ASP A 305 -8.53 8.05 19.29
C ASP A 305 -9.16 6.66 19.55
N ASN A 306 -8.62 5.60 18.94
CA ASN A 306 -9.05 4.21 19.21
C ASN A 306 -8.78 3.80 20.66
N LEU A 307 -7.58 4.08 21.17
CA LEU A 307 -7.21 3.77 22.55
C LEU A 307 -8.05 4.58 23.54
N LYS A 308 -8.24 5.88 23.28
CA LYS A 308 -9.11 6.74 24.07
C LYS A 308 -10.53 6.21 24.15
N ALA A 309 -11.11 5.87 23.00
CA ALA A 309 -12.46 5.30 22.92
C ALA A 309 -12.57 3.97 23.68
N TYR A 310 -11.54 3.11 23.62
CA TYR A 310 -11.49 1.88 24.42
C TYR A 310 -11.54 2.17 25.93
N ILE A 311 -10.73 3.12 26.41
CA ILE A 311 -10.69 3.53 27.82
C ILE A 311 -12.05 4.09 28.28
N GLU A 312 -12.74 4.81 27.42
CA GLU A 312 -14.08 5.35 27.66
C GLU A 312 -15.20 4.29 27.51
N GLY A 313 -14.87 3.03 27.27
CA GLY A 313 -15.84 1.94 27.08
C GLY A 313 -16.56 1.95 25.72
N LYS A 314 -16.06 2.69 24.73
CA LYS A 314 -16.61 2.86 23.38
C LYS A 314 -15.64 2.35 22.32
N VAL A 315 -15.47 1.03 22.22
CA VAL A 315 -14.51 0.44 21.27
C VAL A 315 -14.90 0.77 19.83
N GLN A 316 -13.98 1.39 19.07
CA GLN A 316 -14.15 1.70 17.65
C GLN A 316 -13.07 1.03 16.80
N ASN A 317 -13.36 0.85 15.51
CA ASN A 317 -12.45 0.19 14.54
C ASN A 317 -11.99 -1.21 15.00
N ASN A 318 -12.81 -1.89 15.82
CA ASN A 318 -12.53 -3.25 16.27
C ASN A 318 -12.74 -4.26 15.14
N VAL A 319 -11.74 -5.11 14.89
CA VAL A 319 -11.77 -6.15 13.86
C VAL A 319 -12.05 -7.55 14.43
N VAL A 320 -12.10 -7.70 15.73
CA VAL A 320 -12.59 -8.91 16.42
C VAL A 320 -14.11 -8.89 16.45
N LYS A 321 -14.75 -9.88 15.82
CA LYS A 321 -16.22 -9.99 15.69
C LYS A 321 -16.78 -11.11 16.56
#